data_213b9bdbb932ab0a50dcce6bd277fdce
#
_entry.id   213b9bdbb932ab0a50dcce6bd277fdce
#
_cell.length_a   1.000
_cell.length_b   1.000
_cell.length_c   1.000
_cell.angle_alpha   90.00
_cell.angle_beta   90.00
_cell.angle_gamma   90.00
#
_symmetry.space_group_name_H-M   'P 1'
#
loop_
_entity.id
_entity.type
_entity.pdbx_description
1 polymer ?
#
loop_
_entity_poly.entity_id
_entity_poly.type
_entity_poly.pdbx_seq_one_letter_code
_entity_poly.pdbx_strand_id
1 'polypeptide(L)'
;MSNYGKCDWCGAEAELTNIEDSYICPECLKEYAYCDKCGGYFSPDVTPIYHLKDGRTLCEDCAVYDLNSGDLDEDDIESIEGEEDE
;
A
#
# COMPACT_ATOMS: atom_id res chain seq x y z
N MET A 1 1.85 22.27 5.98
CA MET A 1 3.26 22.44 5.63
C MET A 1 3.73 21.28 4.77
N SER A 2 4.43 21.60 3.69
CA SER A 2 4.92 20.57 2.79
C SER A 2 6.26 20.03 3.28
N ASN A 3 6.47 18.74 3.07
CA ASN A 3 7.72 18.09 3.42
C ASN A 3 8.62 18.02 2.19
N TYR A 4 8.99 19.19 1.69
CA TYR A 4 9.83 19.25 0.51
C TYR A 4 11.29 18.96 0.88
N GLY A 5 11.91 18.08 0.12
CA GLY A 5 13.31 17.73 0.34
C GLY A 5 13.75 16.63 -0.60
N LYS A 6 14.79 15.92 -0.18
CA LYS A 6 15.32 14.83 -0.98
C LYS A 6 14.69 13.50 -0.58
N CYS A 7 14.27 12.75 -1.58
CA CYS A 7 13.75 11.42 -1.36
C CYS A 7 14.84 10.53 -0.77
N ASP A 8 14.48 9.75 0.28
CA ASP A 8 15.44 8.84 0.91
C ASP A 8 15.85 7.68 0.00
N TRP A 9 15.07 7.42 -1.03
CA TRP A 9 15.33 6.30 -1.92
C TRP A 9 16.07 6.69 -3.19
N CYS A 10 15.57 7.70 -3.91
CA CYS A 10 16.15 8.07 -5.20
C CYS A 10 16.94 9.36 -5.16
N GLY A 11 16.83 10.13 -4.09
CA GLY A 11 17.54 11.38 -3.94
C GLY A 11 16.97 12.56 -4.72
N ALA A 12 15.82 12.38 -5.36
CA ALA A 12 15.18 13.46 -6.10
C ALA A 12 14.55 14.46 -5.14
N GLU A 13 14.60 15.73 -5.50
CA GLU A 13 13.97 16.77 -4.70
C GLU A 13 12.52 16.93 -5.13
N ALA A 14 11.62 16.76 -4.17
CA ALA A 14 10.20 16.86 -4.43
C ALA A 14 9.47 16.99 -3.10
N GLU A 15 8.15 17.14 -3.18
CA GLU A 15 7.31 17.09 -2.00
C GLU A 15 7.25 15.65 -1.55
N LEU A 16 7.65 15.39 -0.32
CA LEU A 16 7.82 14.04 0.19
C LEU A 16 6.65 13.61 1.07
N THR A 17 6.44 12.31 1.11
CA THR A 17 5.46 11.69 2.01
C THR A 17 6.21 10.87 3.06
N ASN A 18 5.84 11.06 4.32
CA ASN A 18 6.47 10.30 5.40
C ASN A 18 5.87 8.89 5.47
N ILE A 19 6.74 7.90 5.36
CA ILE A 19 6.35 6.49 5.48
C ILE A 19 7.37 5.82 6.38
N GLU A 20 6.93 5.41 7.57
CA GLU A 20 7.79 4.68 8.52
C GLU A 20 9.14 5.36 8.72
N ASP A 21 9.11 6.65 9.05
CA ASP A 21 10.31 7.46 9.30
C ASP A 21 11.14 7.76 8.05
N SER A 22 10.64 7.43 6.89
CA SER A 22 11.31 7.74 5.62
C SER A 22 10.49 8.74 4.82
N TYR A 23 11.17 9.63 4.11
CA TYR A 23 10.52 10.62 3.27
C TYR A 23 10.69 10.21 1.81
N ILE A 24 9.58 9.90 1.17
CA ILE A 24 9.56 9.30 -0.16
C ILE A 24 8.88 10.24 -1.15
N CYS A 25 9.48 10.41 -2.32
CA CYS A 25 8.89 11.26 -3.37
C CYS A 25 7.72 10.56 -4.06
N PRO A 26 6.84 11.33 -4.75
CA PRO A 26 5.70 10.72 -5.43
C PRO A 26 6.06 9.67 -6.46
N GLU A 27 7.23 9.78 -7.07
CA GLU A 27 7.67 8.79 -8.04
C GLU A 27 7.92 7.44 -7.40
N CYS A 28 8.57 7.45 -6.22
CA CYS A 28 8.80 6.21 -5.49
C CYS A 28 7.52 5.66 -4.88
N LEU A 29 6.58 6.55 -4.52
CA LEU A 29 5.30 6.14 -3.97
C LEU A 29 4.48 5.31 -4.94
N LYS A 30 4.74 5.42 -6.22
CA LYS A 30 4.02 4.64 -7.22
C LYS A 30 4.28 3.14 -7.07
N GLU A 31 5.39 2.79 -6.45
CA GLU A 31 5.72 1.39 -6.19
C GLU A 31 5.07 0.86 -4.92
N TYR A 32 4.43 1.75 -4.16
CA TYR A 32 3.72 1.38 -2.95
C TYR A 32 2.24 1.28 -3.21
N ALA A 33 1.57 0.44 -2.44
CA ALA A 33 0.11 0.35 -2.47
C ALA A 33 -0.46 1.08 -1.27
N TYR A 34 -1.58 1.74 -1.46
CA TYR A 34 -2.26 2.49 -0.40
C TYR A 34 -3.43 1.67 0.12
N CYS A 35 -3.47 1.47 1.42
CA CYS A 35 -4.60 0.78 2.03
C CYS A 35 -5.74 1.77 2.26
N ASP A 36 -6.90 1.51 1.63
CA ASP A 36 -8.05 2.41 1.76
C ASP A 36 -8.70 2.35 3.13
N LYS A 37 -8.37 1.34 3.92
CA LYS A 37 -8.97 1.17 5.24
C LYS A 37 -8.16 1.82 6.34
N CYS A 38 -6.89 1.52 6.43
CA CYS A 38 -6.03 2.08 7.48
C CYS A 38 -5.25 3.31 7.05
N GLY A 39 -5.23 3.60 5.75
CA GLY A 39 -4.57 4.79 5.23
C GLY A 39 -3.07 4.72 5.17
N GLY A 40 -2.48 3.54 5.26
CA GLY A 40 -1.04 3.38 5.20
C GLY A 40 -0.55 2.98 3.81
N TYR A 41 0.74 3.14 3.60
CA TYR A 41 1.40 2.70 2.37
C TYR A 41 2.19 1.44 2.65
N PHE A 42 2.10 0.48 1.74
CA PHE A 42 2.74 -0.82 1.92
C PHE A 42 3.43 -1.24 0.62
N SER A 43 4.59 -1.87 0.77
CA SER A 43 5.32 -2.40 -0.37
C SER A 43 4.83 -3.81 -0.70
N PRO A 44 4.48 -4.08 -1.96
CA PRO A 44 4.09 -5.45 -2.34
C PRO A 44 5.20 -6.47 -2.12
N ASP A 45 6.45 -6.02 -2.06
CA ASP A 45 7.59 -6.92 -1.81
C ASP A 45 7.64 -7.40 -0.37
N VAL A 46 7.04 -6.64 0.55
CA VAL A 46 7.07 -6.95 1.98
C VAL A 46 5.75 -7.54 2.45
N THR A 47 4.65 -7.00 1.95
CA THR A 47 3.31 -7.36 2.41
C THR A 47 2.41 -7.58 1.20
N PRO A 48 1.66 -8.69 1.15
CA PRO A 48 0.70 -8.88 0.06
C PRO A 48 -0.35 -7.77 0.05
N ILE A 49 -0.67 -7.29 -1.14
CA ILE A 49 -1.64 -6.22 -1.33
C ILE A 49 -2.88 -6.80 -2.01
N TYR A 50 -4.02 -6.62 -1.41
CA TYR A 50 -5.28 -7.16 -1.90
C TYR A 50 -6.00 -6.12 -2.74
N HIS A 51 -6.18 -6.42 -4.03
CA HIS A 51 -6.91 -5.55 -4.96
C HIS A 51 -8.33 -6.06 -5.08
N LEU A 52 -9.29 -5.20 -4.77
CA LEU A 52 -10.69 -5.57 -4.80
C LEU A 52 -11.32 -5.23 -6.14
N LYS A 53 -12.39 -5.93 -6.47
CA LYS A 53 -13.08 -5.74 -7.75
C LYS A 53 -13.75 -4.37 -7.88
N ASP A 54 -14.04 -3.74 -6.74
CA ASP A 54 -14.65 -2.41 -6.75
C ASP A 54 -13.62 -1.29 -6.87
N GLY A 55 -12.34 -1.63 -6.95
CA GLY A 55 -11.26 -0.66 -7.12
C GLY A 55 -10.55 -0.29 -5.83
N ARG A 56 -10.96 -0.84 -4.71
CA ARG A 56 -10.28 -0.58 -3.44
C ARG A 56 -9.05 -1.47 -3.29
N THR A 57 -8.13 -1.02 -2.45
CA THR A 57 -6.91 -1.76 -2.14
C THR A 57 -6.75 -1.87 -0.64
N LEU A 58 -6.46 -3.04 -0.16
CA LEU A 58 -6.28 -3.30 1.27
C LEU A 58 -4.93 -3.96 1.50
N CYS A 59 -4.33 -3.66 2.66
CA CYS A 59 -3.15 -4.40 3.09
C CYS A 59 -3.58 -5.76 3.65
N GLU A 60 -2.61 -6.63 3.85
CA GLU A 60 -2.90 -7.98 4.34
C GLU A 60 -3.68 -7.95 5.66
N ASP A 61 -3.22 -7.13 6.61
CA ASP A 61 -3.85 -7.06 7.92
C ASP A 61 -5.32 -6.66 7.82
N CYS A 62 -5.62 -5.62 7.04
CA CYS A 62 -7.00 -5.16 6.88
C CYS A 62 -7.84 -6.16 6.11
N ALA A 63 -7.26 -6.74 5.06
CA ALA A 63 -7.99 -7.72 4.25
C ALA A 63 -8.31 -8.96 5.06
N VAL A 64 -7.35 -9.49 5.80
CA VAL A 64 -7.57 -10.67 6.63
C VAL A 64 -8.60 -10.38 7.72
N TYR A 65 -8.52 -9.21 8.33
CA TYR A 65 -9.49 -8.82 9.35
C TYR A 65 -10.91 -8.80 8.77
N ASP A 66 -11.07 -8.20 7.60
CA ASP A 66 -12.38 -8.11 6.97
C ASP A 66 -12.90 -9.47 6.52
N LEU A 67 -12.00 -10.33 6.04
CA LEU A 67 -12.40 -11.69 5.65
C LEU A 67 -12.87 -12.49 6.86
N ASN A 68 -12.19 -12.35 7.99
CA ASN A 68 -12.57 -13.05 9.21
C ASN A 68 -13.85 -12.52 9.83
N SER A 69 -14.09 -11.22 9.70
CA SER A 69 -15.29 -10.59 10.27
C SER A 69 -16.52 -10.73 9.36
N GLY A 70 -16.31 -11.10 8.10
CA GLY A 70 -17.39 -11.23 7.15
C GLY A 70 -17.71 -9.99 6.35
N ASP A 71 -16.94 -8.92 6.54
CA ASP A 71 -17.12 -7.69 5.77
C ASP A 71 -16.58 -7.80 4.36
N LEU A 72 -15.74 -8.79 4.10
CA LEU A 72 -15.13 -9.00 2.81
C LEU A 72 -15.21 -10.48 2.46
N ASP A 73 -15.53 -10.77 1.21
CA ASP A 73 -15.56 -12.14 0.71
C ASP A 73 -14.37 -12.37 -0.24
N GLU A 74 -13.96 -13.61 -0.35
CA GLU A 74 -12.90 -13.96 -1.30
C GLU A 74 -13.30 -13.61 -2.72
N ASP A 75 -14.59 -13.65 -3.03
CA ASP A 75 -15.09 -13.28 -4.36
C ASP A 75 -14.92 -11.81 -4.66
N ASP A 76 -14.78 -10.98 -3.63
CA ASP A 76 -14.58 -9.54 -3.80
C ASP A 76 -13.13 -9.21 -4.16
N ILE A 77 -12.23 -10.17 -4.00
CA ILE A 77 -10.82 -9.95 -4.28
C ILE A 77 -10.55 -10.24 -5.76
N GLU A 78 -10.07 -9.24 -6.47
CA GLU A 78 -9.72 -9.39 -7.87
C GLU A 78 -8.36 -10.05 -8.03
N SER A 79 -7.39 -9.57 -7.26
CA SER A 79 -6.04 -10.12 -7.33
C SER A 79 -5.27 -9.77 -6.06
N ILE A 80 -4.17 -10.47 -5.85
CA ILE A 80 -3.28 -10.21 -4.71
C ILE A 80 -1.89 -9.97 -5.27
N GLU A 81 -1.38 -8.78 -5.05
CA GLU A 81 -0.06 -8.39 -5.53
C GLU A 81 0.99 -8.68 -4.47
N GLY A 82 2.12 -9.22 -4.89
CA GLY A 82 3.22 -9.49 -3.98
C GLY A 82 3.15 -10.84 -3.30
N GLU A 83 2.08 -11.60 -3.53
CA GLU A 83 2.00 -12.95 -3.01
C GLU A 83 2.82 -13.88 -3.89
N GLU A 84 3.78 -14.53 -3.27
CA GLU A 84 4.59 -15.49 -3.98
C GLU A 84 3.90 -16.84 -3.99
N ASP A 85 3.62 -17.30 -5.18
CA ASP A 85 2.95 -18.58 -5.38
C ASP A 85 4.01 -19.63 -5.60
N GLU A 86 4.05 -20.58 -4.72
CA GLU A 86 5.04 -21.66 -4.78
C GLU A 86 4.60 -22.78 -5.74
#